data_239e94a7737c787cfa7a33f74f288176
#
_entry.id   239e94a7737c787cfa7a33f74f288176
#
_cell.length_a   1.000
_cell.length_b   1.000
_cell.length_c   1.000
_cell.angle_alpha   90.00
_cell.angle_beta   90.00
_cell.angle_gamma   90.00
#
_symmetry.space_group_name_H-M   'P 1'
#
loop_
_entity.id
_entity.type
_entity.pdbx_description
1 polymer ?
#
loop_
_entity_poly.entity_id
_entity_poly.type
_entity_poly.pdbx_seq_one_letter_code
_entity_poly.pdbx_strand_id
1 'polypeptide(L)'
;MRKLLSLSLFFICSYSGFSQIKVIPTTPLERLGRVGNNSIYVHKEGNIYTFFYKDIENPEESPIRNFSFKNLENDYDNLYKIIVDGFNASPMYDIKLELPNDFIWLHYVKSTAKTTVQFMTTNKATATTGISEAMTLEEVKKLFEKS
;
A
#
# COMPACT_ATOMS: atom_id res chain seq x y z
N MET A 1 73.57 30.98 -25.29
CA MET A 1 72.91 29.70 -25.49
C MET A 1 72.02 29.48 -24.30
N ARG A 2 70.76 29.77 -24.43
CA ARG A 2 69.76 29.59 -23.38
C ARG A 2 68.91 28.35 -23.71
N LYS A 3 69.05 27.32 -22.92
CA LYS A 3 68.20 26.12 -23.03
C LYS A 3 66.86 26.42 -22.36
N LEU A 4 65.82 26.55 -23.17
CA LEU A 4 64.43 26.60 -22.72
C LEU A 4 64.00 25.16 -22.35
N LEU A 5 63.89 24.93 -21.05
CA LEU A 5 63.24 23.73 -20.54
C LEU A 5 61.72 23.94 -20.69
N SER A 6 61.13 23.26 -21.67
CA SER A 6 59.70 23.19 -21.82
C SER A 6 59.15 22.19 -20.78
N LEU A 7 58.59 22.73 -19.71
CA LEU A 7 57.88 21.97 -18.70
C LEU A 7 56.49 21.67 -19.24
N SER A 8 56.34 20.51 -19.87
CA SER A 8 55.06 19.98 -20.32
C SER A 8 54.29 19.52 -19.09
N LEU A 9 53.43 20.39 -18.59
CA LEU A 9 52.52 20.05 -17.52
C LEU A 9 51.40 19.13 -18.09
N PHE A 10 51.57 17.82 -17.93
CA PHE A 10 50.59 16.84 -18.27
C PHE A 10 49.41 16.97 -17.30
N PHE A 11 48.39 17.69 -17.71
CA PHE A 11 47.12 17.78 -17.01
C PHE A 11 46.41 16.41 -17.22
N ILE A 12 46.64 15.50 -16.30
CA ILE A 12 45.85 14.26 -16.21
C ILE A 12 44.49 14.67 -15.66
N CYS A 13 43.56 14.97 -16.56
CA CYS A 13 42.15 15.04 -16.23
C CYS A 13 41.70 13.66 -15.81
N SER A 14 41.77 13.38 -14.53
CA SER A 14 41.07 12.20 -13.94
C SER A 14 39.57 12.43 -14.13
N TYR A 15 39.02 11.96 -15.23
CA TYR A 15 37.60 11.80 -15.38
C TYR A 15 37.17 10.74 -14.36
N SER A 16 36.78 11.19 -13.19
CA SER A 16 36.04 10.35 -12.26
C SER A 16 34.73 10.05 -12.97
N GLY A 17 34.69 8.90 -13.63
CA GLY A 17 33.47 8.38 -14.22
C GLY A 17 32.48 8.12 -13.09
N PHE A 18 31.60 9.08 -12.84
CA PHE A 18 30.48 8.85 -11.93
C PHE A 18 29.59 7.78 -12.57
N SER A 19 29.58 6.61 -11.98
CA SER A 19 28.60 5.59 -12.36
C SER A 19 27.20 6.17 -12.25
N GLN A 20 26.48 6.18 -13.34
CA GLN A 20 25.07 6.61 -13.36
C GLN A 20 24.15 5.62 -12.62
N ILE A 21 24.66 4.42 -12.38
CA ILE A 21 23.93 3.36 -11.66
C ILE A 21 24.43 3.37 -10.21
N LYS A 22 23.56 3.76 -9.30
CA LYS A 22 23.79 3.72 -7.86
C LYS A 22 22.93 2.63 -7.25
N VAL A 23 23.56 1.71 -6.55
CA VAL A 23 22.82 0.73 -5.74
C VAL A 23 22.25 1.46 -4.53
N ILE A 24 20.93 1.46 -4.43
CA ILE A 24 20.20 1.99 -3.28
C ILE A 24 19.76 0.79 -2.43
N PRO A 25 20.06 0.79 -1.12
CA PRO A 25 19.53 -0.24 -0.24
C PRO A 25 17.99 -0.25 -0.29
N THR A 26 17.41 -1.40 -0.58
CA THR A 26 15.96 -1.58 -0.60
C THR A 26 15.51 -2.36 0.62
N THR A 27 14.38 -1.96 1.17
CA THR A 27 13.73 -2.74 2.22
C THR A 27 13.07 -3.96 1.58
N PRO A 28 13.21 -5.16 2.15
CA PRO A 28 12.54 -6.35 1.63
C PRO A 28 11.02 -6.17 1.59
N LEU A 29 10.41 -6.60 0.49
CA LEU A 29 8.97 -6.63 0.33
C LEU A 29 8.44 -7.98 0.83
N GLU A 30 7.63 -7.95 1.87
CA GLU A 30 6.93 -9.12 2.38
C GLU A 30 5.52 -9.16 1.79
N ARG A 31 5.12 -10.31 1.28
CA ARG A 31 3.74 -10.56 0.85
C ARG A 31 3.00 -11.22 1.98
N LEU A 32 1.98 -10.54 2.47
CA LEU A 32 1.11 -11.03 3.53
C LEU A 32 -0.13 -11.72 2.96
N GLY A 33 -1.25 -11.63 3.66
CA GLY A 33 -2.49 -12.28 3.27
C GLY A 33 -3.07 -11.84 1.93
N ARG A 34 -3.89 -12.72 1.37
CA ARG A 34 -4.61 -12.48 0.11
C ARG A 34 -5.93 -13.24 0.09
N VAL A 35 -6.91 -12.68 -0.58
CA VAL A 35 -8.25 -13.26 -0.74
C VAL A 35 -8.78 -13.04 -2.15
N GLY A 36 -9.88 -13.71 -2.50
CA GLY A 36 -10.60 -13.49 -3.74
C GLY A 36 -9.76 -13.70 -5.00
N ASN A 37 -8.96 -14.77 -5.07
CA ASN A 37 -8.05 -15.02 -6.21
C ASN A 37 -7.12 -13.81 -6.51
N ASN A 38 -6.52 -13.25 -5.46
CA ASN A 38 -5.72 -12.03 -5.47
C ASN A 38 -6.50 -10.75 -5.82
N SER A 39 -7.80 -10.73 -5.60
CA SER A 39 -8.58 -9.50 -5.77
C SER A 39 -8.28 -8.49 -4.65
N ILE A 40 -7.89 -8.97 -3.47
CA ILE A 40 -7.41 -8.14 -2.35
C ILE A 40 -6.19 -8.82 -1.74
N TYR A 41 -5.12 -8.07 -1.54
CA TYR A 41 -3.88 -8.57 -0.92
C TYR A 41 -3.10 -7.47 -0.22
N VAL A 42 -2.18 -7.86 0.67
CA VAL A 42 -1.38 -6.94 1.48
C VAL A 42 0.10 -7.16 1.24
N HIS A 43 0.83 -6.07 1.04
CA HIS A 43 2.28 -6.05 1.07
C HIS A 43 2.77 -5.24 2.26
N LYS A 44 3.91 -5.65 2.80
CA LYS A 44 4.63 -4.95 3.86
C LYS A 44 6.04 -4.63 3.40
N GLU A 45 6.44 -3.38 3.53
CA GLU A 45 7.79 -2.91 3.27
C GLU A 45 8.28 -2.12 4.49
N GLY A 46 9.17 -2.74 5.26
CA GLY A 46 9.55 -2.20 6.57
C GLY A 46 8.36 -2.08 7.51
N ASN A 47 7.99 -0.87 7.88
CA ASN A 47 6.81 -0.59 8.70
C ASN A 47 5.61 -0.05 7.91
N ILE A 48 5.68 -0.07 6.58
CA ILE A 48 4.59 0.37 5.70
C ILE A 48 3.79 -0.84 5.27
N TYR A 49 2.49 -0.78 5.47
CA TYR A 49 1.52 -1.76 4.97
C TYR A 49 0.74 -1.14 3.83
N THR A 50 0.66 -1.84 2.71
CA THR A 50 -0.09 -1.43 1.52
C THR A 50 -1.12 -2.50 1.18
N PHE A 51 -2.37 -2.11 1.20
CA PHE A 51 -3.50 -2.93 0.79
C PHE A 51 -3.79 -2.64 -0.67
N PHE A 52 -3.79 -3.67 -1.48
CA PHE A 52 -4.15 -3.61 -2.89
C PHE A 52 -5.50 -4.30 -3.09
N TYR A 53 -6.33 -3.74 -3.94
CA TYR A 53 -7.60 -4.36 -4.29
C TYR A 53 -7.99 -4.05 -5.73
N LYS A 54 -8.71 -4.97 -6.36
CA LYS A 54 -9.34 -4.73 -7.65
C LYS A 54 -10.53 -3.81 -7.45
N ASP A 55 -10.57 -2.72 -8.23
CA ASP A 55 -11.68 -1.80 -8.22
C ASP A 55 -12.84 -2.39 -9.02
N ILE A 56 -13.97 -2.64 -8.35
CA ILE A 56 -15.16 -3.20 -9.00
C ILE A 56 -16.06 -2.12 -9.62
N GLU A 57 -15.85 -0.85 -9.25
CA GLU A 57 -16.63 0.28 -9.77
C GLU A 57 -16.09 0.77 -11.12
N ASN A 58 -14.77 0.89 -11.23
CA ASN A 58 -14.08 1.40 -12.42
C ASN A 58 -12.95 0.47 -12.88
N PRO A 59 -13.26 -0.78 -13.23
CA PRO A 59 -12.24 -1.80 -13.48
C PRO A 59 -11.38 -1.52 -14.72
N GLU A 60 -11.87 -0.70 -15.65
CA GLU A 60 -11.15 -0.36 -16.89
C GLU A 60 -10.21 0.82 -16.73
N GLU A 61 -10.56 1.81 -15.91
CA GLU A 61 -9.73 3.01 -15.70
C GLU A 61 -8.52 2.72 -14.80
N SER A 62 -8.75 2.01 -13.72
CA SER A 62 -7.72 1.66 -12.75
C SER A 62 -8.08 0.32 -12.11
N PRO A 63 -7.66 -0.79 -12.71
CA PRO A 63 -8.08 -2.13 -12.29
C PRO A 63 -7.60 -2.49 -10.88
N ILE A 64 -6.52 -1.87 -10.42
CA ILE A 64 -5.96 -2.09 -9.09
C ILE A 64 -5.79 -0.74 -8.39
N ARG A 65 -6.38 -0.64 -7.21
CA ARG A 65 -6.23 0.48 -6.29
C ARG A 65 -5.47 0.04 -5.06
N ASN A 66 -5.00 1.01 -4.30
CA ASN A 66 -4.35 0.73 -3.03
C ASN A 66 -4.54 1.87 -2.04
N PHE A 67 -4.32 1.55 -0.78
CA PHE A 67 -4.10 2.50 0.29
C PHE A 67 -2.99 1.99 1.19
N SER A 68 -2.27 2.89 1.85
CA SER A 68 -1.15 2.53 2.69
C SER A 68 -1.07 3.38 3.95
N PHE A 69 -0.42 2.82 4.96
CA PHE A 69 -0.11 3.52 6.20
C PHE A 69 1.15 2.96 6.84
N LYS A 70 1.76 3.74 7.73
CA LYS A 70 2.86 3.29 8.58
C LYS A 70 2.28 2.66 9.84
N ASN A 71 2.85 1.54 10.26
CA ASN A 71 2.49 0.88 11.52
C ASN A 71 3.25 1.54 12.69
N LEU A 72 2.76 2.67 13.17
CA LEU A 72 3.44 3.46 14.21
C LEU A 72 3.06 3.00 15.63
N GLU A 73 1.78 2.81 15.90
CA GLU A 73 1.22 2.43 17.19
C GLU A 73 0.37 1.16 17.08
N ASN A 74 0.92 0.14 16.39
CA ASN A 74 0.20 -1.09 16.12
C ASN A 74 -1.04 -0.90 15.22
N ASP A 75 -0.96 0.03 14.27
CA ASP A 75 -2.07 0.43 13.40
C ASP A 75 -2.60 -0.72 12.53
N TYR A 76 -1.73 -1.67 12.16
CA TYR A 76 -2.14 -2.85 11.40
C TYR A 76 -3.12 -3.73 12.19
N ASP A 77 -2.80 -4.06 13.43
CA ASP A 77 -3.69 -4.84 14.30
C ASP A 77 -4.91 -4.04 14.74
N ASN A 78 -4.77 -2.73 14.91
CA ASN A 78 -5.88 -1.83 15.20
C ASN A 78 -6.89 -1.82 14.03
N LEU A 79 -6.41 -1.75 12.79
CA LEU A 79 -7.30 -1.82 11.62
C LEU A 79 -8.04 -3.16 11.57
N TYR A 80 -7.35 -4.28 11.80
CA TYR A 80 -7.97 -5.59 11.89
C TYR A 80 -9.09 -5.60 12.95
N LYS A 81 -8.78 -5.11 14.15
CA LYS A 81 -9.75 -5.04 15.26
C LYS A 81 -10.97 -4.22 14.90
N ILE A 82 -10.79 -3.03 14.32
CA ILE A 82 -11.90 -2.16 13.88
C ILE A 82 -12.79 -2.90 12.88
N ILE A 83 -12.18 -3.59 11.90
CA ILE A 83 -12.93 -4.34 10.89
C ILE A 83 -13.73 -5.47 11.55
N VAL A 84 -13.13 -6.25 12.44
CA VAL A 84 -13.80 -7.37 13.12
C VAL A 84 -14.91 -6.88 14.06
N ASP A 85 -14.66 -5.82 14.81
CA ASP A 85 -15.66 -5.22 15.68
C ASP A 85 -16.88 -4.74 14.87
N GLY A 86 -16.68 -4.23 13.65
CA GLY A 86 -17.75 -3.84 12.75
C GLY A 86 -18.64 -5.01 12.33
N PHE A 87 -18.11 -6.20 12.14
CA PHE A 87 -18.94 -7.41 11.88
C PHE A 87 -19.88 -7.71 13.06
N ASN A 88 -19.39 -7.55 14.28
CA ASN A 88 -20.18 -7.81 15.49
C ASN A 88 -21.22 -6.72 15.76
N ALA A 89 -20.85 -5.47 15.53
CA ALA A 89 -21.71 -4.32 15.75
C ALA A 89 -22.79 -4.15 14.67
N SER A 90 -22.54 -4.69 13.46
CA SER A 90 -23.41 -4.49 12.28
C SER A 90 -23.83 -3.03 12.13
N PRO A 91 -22.87 -2.10 11.94
CA PRO A 91 -23.14 -0.68 12.00
C PRO A 91 -24.18 -0.24 10.97
N MET A 92 -25.05 0.67 11.36
CA MET A 92 -26.06 1.25 10.45
C MET A 92 -25.41 2.14 9.39
N TYR A 93 -24.25 2.71 9.70
CA TYR A 93 -23.49 3.59 8.84
C TYR A 93 -22.08 3.02 8.63
N ASP A 94 -21.47 3.36 7.50
CA ASP A 94 -20.09 3.00 7.22
C ASP A 94 -19.15 3.57 8.28
N ILE A 95 -18.16 2.78 8.66
CA ILE A 95 -17.09 3.25 9.54
C ILE A 95 -16.08 4.00 8.67
N LYS A 96 -15.94 5.31 8.91
CA LYS A 96 -14.97 6.13 8.19
C LYS A 96 -13.65 6.17 8.93
N LEU A 97 -12.57 5.84 8.23
CA LEU A 97 -11.20 5.92 8.70
C LEU A 97 -10.43 6.97 7.90
N GLU A 98 -9.59 7.71 8.59
CA GLU A 98 -8.68 8.66 7.97
C GLU A 98 -7.26 8.12 8.00
N LEU A 99 -6.65 8.01 6.82
CA LEU A 99 -5.25 7.67 6.63
C LEU A 99 -4.48 8.91 6.12
N PRO A 100 -3.15 8.90 6.08
CA PRO A 100 -2.38 10.04 5.61
C PRO A 100 -2.79 10.55 4.23
N ASN A 101 -2.99 9.65 3.26
CA ASN A 101 -3.28 9.99 1.87
C ASN A 101 -4.71 9.66 1.42
N ASP A 102 -5.47 8.92 2.22
CA ASP A 102 -6.77 8.39 1.84
C ASP A 102 -7.79 8.48 2.96
N PHE A 103 -9.06 8.53 2.58
CA PHE A 103 -10.16 8.14 3.44
C PHE A 103 -10.63 6.75 3.06
N ILE A 104 -10.97 5.93 4.04
CA ILE A 104 -11.52 4.60 3.85
C ILE A 104 -12.84 4.51 4.57
N TRP A 105 -13.86 4.01 3.90
CA TRP A 105 -15.12 3.61 4.52
C TRP A 105 -15.16 2.09 4.52
N LEU A 106 -15.43 1.52 5.68
CA LEU A 106 -15.74 0.11 5.85
C LEU A 106 -17.25 -0.04 5.69
N HIS A 107 -17.66 -0.52 4.53
CA HIS A 107 -19.05 -0.71 4.18
C HIS A 107 -19.50 -2.13 4.49
N TYR A 108 -20.41 -2.29 5.46
CA TYR A 108 -20.92 -3.59 5.88
C TYR A 108 -22.28 -3.86 5.27
N VAL A 109 -22.44 -5.04 4.68
CA VAL A 109 -23.71 -5.51 4.17
C VAL A 109 -24.10 -6.80 4.91
N LYS A 110 -25.26 -6.75 5.57
CA LYS A 110 -25.82 -7.88 6.26
C LYS A 110 -26.91 -8.50 5.42
N SER A 111 -26.75 -9.76 5.06
CA SER A 111 -27.79 -10.57 4.42
C SER A 111 -28.24 -11.70 5.36
N THR A 112 -29.26 -12.44 4.96
CA THR A 112 -29.72 -13.64 5.69
C THR A 112 -28.67 -14.73 5.78
N ALA A 113 -27.77 -14.80 4.80
CA ALA A 113 -26.74 -15.84 4.71
C ALA A 113 -25.43 -15.43 5.38
N LYS A 114 -25.02 -14.16 5.24
CA LYS A 114 -23.72 -13.69 5.72
C LYS A 114 -23.66 -12.17 5.86
N THR A 115 -22.72 -11.70 6.67
CA THR A 115 -22.29 -10.31 6.70
C THR A 115 -20.97 -10.18 5.94
N THR A 116 -20.82 -9.14 5.16
CA THR A 116 -19.60 -8.83 4.41
C THR A 116 -19.17 -7.39 4.65
N VAL A 117 -17.89 -7.10 4.39
CA VAL A 117 -17.33 -5.75 4.40
C VAL A 117 -16.65 -5.46 3.06
N GLN A 118 -16.74 -4.22 2.59
CA GLN A 118 -15.99 -3.70 1.44
C GLN A 118 -15.15 -2.52 1.88
N PHE A 119 -13.99 -2.35 1.25
CA PHE A 119 -13.23 -1.11 1.32
C PHE A 119 -13.75 -0.16 0.25
N MET A 120 -14.20 1.01 0.66
CA MET A 120 -14.50 2.12 -0.23
C MET A 120 -13.48 3.21 0.07
N THR A 121 -12.69 3.60 -0.91
CA THR A 121 -11.58 4.54 -0.68
C THR A 121 -11.76 5.82 -1.49
N THR A 122 -11.21 6.91 -0.96
CA THR A 122 -11.07 8.18 -1.69
C THR A 122 -9.67 8.73 -1.43
N ASN A 123 -8.90 8.93 -2.48
CA ASN A 123 -7.60 9.58 -2.37
C ASN A 123 -7.77 11.08 -2.12
N LYS A 124 -7.10 11.62 -1.11
CA LYS A 124 -7.24 13.03 -0.68
C LYS A 124 -6.73 14.03 -1.71
N ALA A 125 -5.70 13.67 -2.47
CA ALA A 125 -5.08 14.57 -3.44
C ALA A 125 -5.82 14.61 -4.77
N THR A 126 -6.27 13.44 -5.27
CA THR A 126 -6.87 13.29 -6.60
C THR A 126 -8.39 13.19 -6.57
N ALA A 127 -8.99 13.00 -5.38
CA ALA A 127 -10.41 12.69 -5.18
C ALA A 127 -10.88 11.41 -5.94
N THR A 128 -9.93 10.57 -6.39
CA THR A 128 -10.28 9.30 -7.03
C THR A 128 -10.83 8.33 -6.00
N THR A 129 -11.92 7.67 -6.35
CA THR A 129 -12.61 6.68 -5.52
C THR A 129 -12.38 5.28 -6.04
N GLY A 130 -12.59 4.29 -5.20
CA GLY A 130 -12.55 2.89 -5.57
C GLY A 130 -13.28 2.03 -4.55
N ILE A 131 -13.80 0.90 -5.01
CA ILE A 131 -14.55 -0.06 -4.19
C ILE A 131 -13.95 -1.46 -4.40
N SER A 132 -13.63 -2.13 -3.30
CA SER A 132 -13.15 -3.51 -3.33
C SER A 132 -14.30 -4.51 -3.48
N GLU A 133 -13.96 -5.76 -3.82
CA GLU A 133 -14.88 -6.87 -3.61
C GLU A 133 -15.26 -7.01 -2.14
N ALA A 134 -16.44 -7.59 -1.88
CA ALA A 134 -16.91 -7.84 -0.53
C ALA A 134 -16.18 -9.04 0.10
N MET A 135 -15.80 -8.91 1.36
CA MET A 135 -15.14 -9.93 2.14
C MET A 135 -15.99 -10.41 3.29
N THR A 136 -15.99 -11.71 3.53
CA THR A 136 -16.51 -12.31 4.77
C THR A 136 -15.52 -12.13 5.92
N LEU A 137 -15.97 -12.39 7.15
CA LEU A 137 -15.08 -12.36 8.32
C LEU A 137 -13.89 -13.33 8.18
N GLU A 138 -14.12 -14.51 7.61
CA GLU A 138 -13.06 -15.51 7.40
C GLU A 138 -12.04 -15.04 6.36
N GLU A 139 -12.49 -14.36 5.31
CA GLU A 139 -11.58 -13.73 4.34
C GLU A 139 -10.79 -12.59 4.95
N VAL A 140 -11.39 -11.78 5.82
CA VAL A 140 -10.66 -10.74 6.58
C VAL A 140 -9.59 -11.37 7.46
N LYS A 141 -9.91 -12.43 8.21
CA LYS A 141 -8.90 -13.15 9.00
C LYS A 141 -7.74 -13.64 8.14
N LYS A 142 -8.05 -14.22 6.98
CA LYS A 142 -7.05 -14.70 6.03
C LYS A 142 -6.21 -13.56 5.45
N LEU A 143 -6.81 -12.41 5.14
CA LEU A 143 -6.12 -11.23 4.63
C LEU A 143 -5.11 -10.68 5.64
N PHE A 144 -5.45 -10.69 6.93
CA PHE A 144 -4.60 -10.23 8.03
C PHE A 144 -3.75 -11.35 8.65
N GLU A 145 -3.75 -12.56 8.08
CA GLU A 145 -3.04 -13.74 8.58
C GLU A 145 -3.39 -14.07 10.05
N LYS A 146 -4.64 -13.86 10.41
CA LYS A 146 -5.19 -14.22 11.73
C LYS A 146 -5.97 -15.53 11.61
N SER A 147 -5.60 -16.48 12.41
CA SER A 147 -6.30 -17.78 12.51
C SER A 147 -7.44 -17.74 13.53
#